data_a95f4f1cdc69bb75534b9acadc26ccc5
#
_entry.id   a95f4f1cdc69bb75534b9acadc26ccc5
#
_cell.length_a   1.000
_cell.length_b   1.000
_cell.length_c   1.000
_cell.angle_alpha   90.00
_cell.angle_beta   90.00
_cell.angle_gamma   90.00
#
_symmetry.space_group_name_H-M   'P 1'
#
loop_
_entity.id
_entity.type
_entity.pdbx_description
1 polymer ?
#
loop_
_entity_poly.entity_id
_entity_poly.type
_entity_poly.pdbx_seq_one_letter_code
_entity_poly.pdbx_strand_id
1 'polypeptide(L)'
;MKFAHIVNPVVVPPASDLFVAQPVTFETMRRARAAAAGTVEVELFTAQYAEDRPLVPADFMATPDLTRSLLDFGTFSKPRKLPLIQDIIDRLAAASDADFFIYTNVDIALMPFFYTAVAAMIGIGHDALVINRRTISQEYTRVEDLPLMFAQSGEPHGGRDCFIWRREATPRFICGNTVIGQGGIGRVLQFNLAASTAGFREYEDHHLTFHLGDDRTWERSDQDDLRAFNWAELVKVVAAFRARGGMPEHPAITQFLERRGL
;
A
#
# COMPACT_ATOMS: atom_id res chain seq x y z
N MET A 1 -16.28 4.38 14.20
CA MET A 1 -14.98 4.45 13.51
C MET A 1 -15.24 4.20 12.03
N LYS A 2 -14.68 5.07 11.18
CA LYS A 2 -14.83 5.00 9.72
C LYS A 2 -13.47 4.86 9.07
N PHE A 3 -13.34 3.92 8.16
CA PHE A 3 -12.15 3.68 7.35
C PHE A 3 -12.39 4.07 5.89
N ALA A 4 -11.39 4.69 5.26
CA ALA A 4 -11.34 4.86 3.82
C ALA A 4 -10.12 4.10 3.28
N HIS A 5 -10.35 3.08 2.47
CA HIS A 5 -9.32 2.22 1.92
C HIS A 5 -9.16 2.45 0.42
N ILE A 6 -7.97 2.82 -0.02
CA ILE A 6 -7.66 3.13 -1.41
C ILE A 6 -6.66 2.14 -2.00
N VAL A 7 -6.89 1.75 -3.25
CA VAL A 7 -5.99 0.95 -4.09
C VAL A 7 -5.82 1.61 -5.46
N ASN A 8 -4.79 1.23 -6.19
CA ASN A 8 -4.53 1.74 -7.54
C ASN A 8 -4.68 0.60 -8.57
N PRO A 9 -5.84 0.42 -9.21
CA PRO A 9 -6.01 -0.56 -10.30
C PRO A 9 -5.21 -0.14 -11.52
N VAL A 10 -4.74 -1.12 -12.30
CA VAL A 10 -3.96 -0.92 -13.53
C VAL A 10 -4.32 -1.96 -14.58
N VAL A 11 -4.56 -1.52 -15.81
CA VAL A 11 -4.74 -2.42 -16.96
C VAL A 11 -3.43 -3.13 -17.27
N VAL A 12 -3.46 -4.45 -17.26
CA VAL A 12 -2.30 -5.30 -17.51
C VAL A 12 -2.62 -6.41 -18.50
N PRO A 13 -1.63 -6.94 -19.25
CA PRO A 13 -1.84 -8.09 -20.10
C PRO A 13 -2.12 -9.37 -19.26
N PRO A 14 -2.79 -10.39 -19.83
CA PRO A 14 -3.10 -11.64 -19.12
C PRO A 14 -1.90 -12.39 -18.55
N ALA A 15 -0.71 -12.15 -19.08
CA ALA A 15 0.52 -12.75 -18.57
C ALA A 15 1.09 -12.06 -17.32
N SER A 16 0.47 -10.97 -16.85
CA SER A 16 0.86 -10.29 -15.61
C SER A 16 0.20 -10.94 -14.41
N ASP A 17 0.93 -11.06 -13.31
CA ASP A 17 0.41 -11.55 -12.03
C ASP A 17 -0.75 -10.70 -11.52
N LEU A 18 -0.70 -9.40 -11.78
CA LEU A 18 -1.78 -8.47 -11.45
C LEU A 18 -3.10 -8.79 -12.16
N PHE A 19 -3.07 -9.55 -13.28
CA PHE A 19 -4.28 -9.94 -13.98
C PHE A 19 -5.18 -10.84 -13.10
N VAL A 20 -4.57 -11.69 -12.29
CA VAL A 20 -5.25 -12.54 -11.31
C VAL A 20 -5.39 -11.83 -9.95
N ALA A 21 -4.34 -11.18 -9.50
CA ALA A 21 -4.29 -10.63 -8.15
C ALA A 21 -5.29 -9.49 -7.91
N GLN A 22 -5.51 -8.60 -8.90
CA GLN A 22 -6.43 -7.47 -8.72
C GLN A 22 -7.90 -7.90 -8.47
N PRO A 23 -8.52 -8.79 -9.27
CA PRO A 23 -9.87 -9.29 -8.98
C PRO A 23 -9.98 -9.96 -7.61
N VAL A 24 -8.96 -10.73 -7.20
CA VAL A 24 -8.88 -11.35 -5.87
C VAL A 24 -8.85 -10.28 -4.79
N THR A 25 -8.00 -9.27 -4.93
CA THR A 25 -7.92 -8.14 -3.97
C THR A 25 -9.27 -7.43 -3.83
N PHE A 26 -9.90 -7.06 -4.94
CA PHE A 26 -11.21 -6.37 -4.89
C PHE A 26 -12.27 -7.20 -4.20
N GLU A 27 -12.34 -8.49 -4.49
CA GLU A 27 -13.33 -9.37 -3.84
C GLU A 27 -13.04 -9.55 -2.35
N THR A 28 -11.77 -9.69 -1.95
CA THR A 28 -11.42 -9.80 -0.53
C THR A 28 -11.72 -8.51 0.24
N MET A 29 -11.53 -7.33 -0.38
CA MET A 29 -11.93 -6.04 0.20
C MET A 29 -13.46 -5.97 0.43
N ARG A 30 -14.28 -6.45 -0.52
CA ARG A 30 -15.74 -6.54 -0.37
C ARG A 30 -16.12 -7.46 0.79
N ARG A 31 -15.53 -8.65 0.84
CA ARG A 31 -15.82 -9.62 1.92
C ARG A 31 -15.41 -9.09 3.27
N ALA A 32 -14.25 -8.48 3.38
CA ALA A 32 -13.80 -7.86 4.62
C ALA A 32 -14.72 -6.71 5.05
N ARG A 33 -15.16 -5.85 4.12
CA ARG A 33 -16.14 -4.79 4.38
C ARG A 33 -17.47 -5.37 4.87
N ALA A 34 -17.98 -6.41 4.20
CA ALA A 34 -19.23 -7.07 4.60
C ALA A 34 -19.13 -7.71 5.98
N ALA A 35 -18.00 -8.36 6.29
CA ALA A 35 -17.76 -8.97 7.61
C ALA A 35 -17.61 -7.94 8.74
N ALA A 36 -17.20 -6.72 8.43
CA ALA A 36 -17.08 -5.62 9.40
C ALA A 36 -18.39 -4.85 9.63
N ALA A 37 -19.43 -5.15 8.87
CA ALA A 37 -20.72 -4.45 8.96
C ALA A 37 -21.27 -4.46 10.41
N GLY A 38 -21.71 -3.30 10.88
CA GLY A 38 -22.18 -3.11 12.27
C GLY A 38 -21.07 -2.89 13.31
N THR A 39 -19.80 -3.10 12.96
CA THR A 39 -18.65 -2.82 13.83
C THR A 39 -17.94 -1.54 13.41
N VAL A 40 -17.63 -1.40 12.12
CA VAL A 40 -16.98 -0.22 11.53
C VAL A 40 -17.61 0.09 10.18
N GLU A 41 -17.55 1.36 9.80
CA GLU A 41 -17.89 1.82 8.45
C GLU A 41 -16.65 1.74 7.56
N VAL A 42 -16.80 1.24 6.33
CA VAL A 42 -15.68 1.11 5.37
C VAL A 42 -16.08 1.64 4.02
N GLU A 43 -15.35 2.64 3.55
CA GLU A 43 -15.41 3.18 2.19
C GLU A 43 -14.26 2.60 1.36
N LEU A 44 -14.56 2.11 0.16
CA LEU A 44 -13.56 1.57 -0.77
C LEU A 44 -13.35 2.55 -1.92
N PHE A 45 -12.09 2.95 -2.14
CA PHE A 45 -11.69 3.93 -3.14
C PHE A 45 -10.71 3.34 -4.15
N THR A 46 -10.66 3.96 -5.33
CA THR A 46 -9.59 3.75 -6.29
C THR A 46 -8.97 5.08 -6.71
N ALA A 47 -7.64 5.09 -6.90
CA ALA A 47 -6.92 6.12 -7.63
C ALA A 47 -6.37 5.49 -8.91
N GLN A 48 -6.78 5.95 -10.07
CA GLN A 48 -6.51 5.35 -11.36
C GLN A 48 -6.13 6.41 -12.40
N TYR A 49 -5.49 6.00 -13.48
CA TYR A 49 -5.44 6.79 -14.71
C TYR A 49 -6.72 6.61 -15.52
N ALA A 50 -6.96 7.49 -16.51
CA ALA A 50 -8.15 7.42 -17.35
C ALA A 50 -8.27 6.08 -18.10
N GLU A 51 -7.15 5.53 -18.54
CA GLU A 51 -7.08 4.22 -19.22
C GLU A 51 -7.41 3.03 -18.32
N ASP A 52 -7.24 3.18 -17.01
CA ASP A 52 -7.48 2.12 -16.03
C ASP A 52 -8.92 2.11 -15.47
N ARG A 53 -9.73 3.13 -15.79
CA ARG A 53 -11.14 3.26 -15.35
C ARG A 53 -11.98 2.01 -15.59
N PRO A 54 -11.83 1.24 -16.69
CA PRO A 54 -12.61 0.02 -16.92
C PRO A 54 -12.43 -1.06 -15.86
N LEU A 55 -11.34 -1.01 -15.07
CA LEU A 55 -11.08 -1.96 -13.98
C LEU A 55 -11.68 -1.54 -12.64
N VAL A 56 -12.17 -0.31 -12.52
CA VAL A 56 -12.76 0.18 -11.26
C VAL A 56 -14.06 -0.58 -10.99
N PRO A 57 -14.15 -1.31 -9.87
CA PRO A 57 -15.38 -2.02 -9.53
C PRO A 57 -16.53 -1.04 -9.27
N ALA A 58 -17.75 -1.38 -9.67
CA ALA A 58 -18.92 -0.49 -9.59
C ALA A 58 -19.29 -0.05 -8.16
N ASP A 59 -18.86 -0.80 -7.15
CA ASP A 59 -19.09 -0.52 -5.73
C ASP A 59 -17.90 0.16 -5.03
N PHE A 60 -16.86 0.51 -5.79
CA PHE A 60 -15.75 1.35 -5.33
C PHE A 60 -15.93 2.78 -5.81
N MET A 61 -15.54 3.72 -4.99
CA MET A 61 -15.58 5.15 -5.33
C MET A 61 -14.31 5.53 -6.10
N ALA A 62 -14.45 5.82 -7.39
CA ALA A 62 -13.35 6.32 -8.20
C ALA A 62 -13.02 7.77 -7.80
N THR A 63 -11.77 8.03 -7.44
CA THR A 63 -11.29 9.40 -7.28
C THR A 63 -11.07 10.06 -8.67
N PRO A 64 -10.88 11.39 -8.75
CA PRO A 64 -10.44 12.02 -10.00
C PRO A 64 -9.16 11.36 -10.51
N ASP A 65 -9.04 11.19 -11.83
CA ASP A 65 -7.91 10.52 -12.47
C ASP A 65 -6.57 11.11 -12.07
N LEU A 66 -5.58 10.23 -11.97
CA LEU A 66 -4.19 10.60 -11.80
C LEU A 66 -3.68 11.26 -13.10
N THR A 67 -2.88 12.31 -12.96
CA THR A 67 -2.35 13.09 -14.06
C THR A 67 -0.84 13.06 -14.18
N ARG A 68 -0.14 12.77 -13.07
CA ARG A 68 1.32 12.66 -13.01
C ARG A 68 1.76 11.22 -12.89
N SER A 69 2.93 10.92 -13.40
CA SER A 69 3.55 9.61 -13.32
C SER A 69 5.07 9.72 -13.21
N LEU A 70 5.76 8.60 -13.03
CA LEU A 70 7.20 8.52 -13.11
C LEU A 70 7.77 9.16 -14.40
N LEU A 71 7.04 9.06 -15.52
CA LEU A 71 7.49 9.55 -16.84
C LEU A 71 7.61 11.09 -16.92
N ASP A 72 7.04 11.82 -15.97
CA ASP A 72 7.19 13.27 -15.85
C ASP A 72 8.55 13.69 -15.27
N PHE A 73 9.33 12.74 -14.73
CA PHE A 73 10.58 13.01 -14.02
C PHE A 73 11.82 12.47 -14.71
N GLY A 74 11.68 11.82 -15.85
CA GLY A 74 12.84 11.30 -16.59
C GLY A 74 12.49 10.37 -17.74
N THR A 75 13.54 9.91 -18.41
CA THR A 75 13.46 8.90 -19.46
C THR A 75 14.01 7.59 -18.91
N PHE A 76 13.30 6.50 -19.12
CA PHE A 76 13.62 5.18 -18.56
C PHE A 76 13.75 4.16 -19.68
N SER A 77 14.62 3.15 -19.49
CA SER A 77 14.88 2.09 -20.46
C SER A 77 13.62 1.29 -20.82
N LYS A 78 12.76 1.04 -19.83
CA LYS A 78 11.43 0.49 -20.01
C LYS A 78 10.41 1.44 -19.40
N PRO A 79 9.83 2.36 -20.20
CA PRO A 79 8.89 3.34 -19.69
C PRO A 79 7.67 2.65 -19.06
N ARG A 80 7.39 2.99 -17.80
CA ARG A 80 6.21 2.53 -17.07
C ARG A 80 5.50 3.75 -16.45
N LYS A 81 4.21 3.85 -16.67
CA LYS A 81 3.39 4.93 -16.11
C LYS A 81 3.03 4.58 -14.66
N LEU A 82 4.04 4.69 -13.77
CA LEU A 82 3.88 4.40 -12.34
C LEU A 82 3.40 5.66 -11.62
N PRO A 83 2.32 5.60 -10.81
CA PRO A 83 1.82 6.75 -10.09
C PRO A 83 2.67 7.10 -8.88
N LEU A 84 2.66 8.39 -8.52
CA LEU A 84 3.26 8.87 -7.29
C LEU A 84 2.35 8.50 -6.11
N ILE A 85 2.94 8.00 -5.03
CA ILE A 85 2.18 7.68 -3.82
C ILE A 85 1.53 8.92 -3.19
N GLN A 86 2.18 10.09 -3.28
CA GLN A 86 1.61 11.34 -2.79
C GLN A 86 0.28 11.65 -3.48
N ASP A 87 0.20 11.47 -4.82
CA ASP A 87 -1.02 11.77 -5.57
C ASP A 87 -2.18 10.83 -5.17
N ILE A 88 -1.88 9.55 -4.88
CA ILE A 88 -2.88 8.60 -4.39
C ILE A 88 -3.40 9.02 -3.01
N ILE A 89 -2.49 9.40 -2.10
CA ILE A 89 -2.85 9.86 -0.74
C ILE A 89 -3.67 11.15 -0.80
N ASP A 90 -3.27 12.10 -1.65
CA ASP A 90 -3.98 13.37 -1.83
C ASP A 90 -5.38 13.17 -2.39
N ARG A 91 -5.57 12.21 -3.33
CA ARG A 91 -6.89 11.83 -3.85
C ARG A 91 -7.78 11.28 -2.74
N LEU A 92 -7.25 10.40 -1.88
CA LEU A 92 -8.00 9.86 -0.75
C LEU A 92 -8.37 10.97 0.25
N ALA A 93 -7.41 11.83 0.60
CA ALA A 93 -7.63 12.92 1.55
C ALA A 93 -8.66 13.95 1.05
N ALA A 94 -8.76 14.15 -0.27
CA ALA A 94 -9.76 15.02 -0.87
C ALA A 94 -11.15 14.37 -1.00
N ALA A 95 -11.22 13.02 -1.02
CA ALA A 95 -12.43 12.27 -1.29
C ALA A 95 -13.16 11.78 -0.03
N SER A 96 -12.50 11.69 1.13
CA SER A 96 -13.08 11.11 2.35
C SER A 96 -12.74 11.89 3.61
N ASP A 97 -13.72 11.91 4.53
CA ASP A 97 -13.60 12.45 5.89
C ASP A 97 -13.42 11.34 6.94
N ALA A 98 -13.12 10.11 6.53
CA ALA A 98 -12.95 8.96 7.42
C ALA A 98 -11.92 9.22 8.53
N ASP A 99 -12.09 8.56 9.67
CA ASP A 99 -11.20 8.69 10.84
C ASP A 99 -9.79 8.18 10.52
N PHE A 100 -9.72 7.09 9.75
CA PHE A 100 -8.48 6.43 9.35
C PHE A 100 -8.45 6.16 7.86
N PHE A 101 -7.28 6.36 7.27
CA PHE A 101 -6.98 6.02 5.89
C PHE A 101 -6.18 4.72 5.82
N ILE A 102 -6.44 3.94 4.78
CA ILE A 102 -5.75 2.68 4.49
C ILE A 102 -5.28 2.72 3.04
N TYR A 103 -4.02 2.38 2.81
CA TYR A 103 -3.48 2.12 1.49
C TYR A 103 -2.90 0.71 1.45
N THR A 104 -3.27 -0.05 0.42
CA THR A 104 -2.59 -1.29 0.05
C THR A 104 -2.23 -1.27 -1.43
N ASN A 105 -1.18 -2.03 -1.81
CA ASN A 105 -0.98 -2.34 -3.21
C ASN A 105 -2.17 -3.15 -3.74
N VAL A 106 -2.43 -3.07 -5.05
CA VAL A 106 -3.61 -3.68 -5.67
C VAL A 106 -3.55 -5.21 -5.78
N ASP A 107 -2.42 -5.81 -5.43
CA ASP A 107 -2.14 -7.25 -5.35
C ASP A 107 -2.16 -7.80 -3.92
N ILE A 108 -2.56 -6.98 -2.94
CA ILE A 108 -2.65 -7.36 -1.53
C ILE A 108 -4.09 -7.68 -1.17
N ALA A 109 -4.35 -8.96 -1.01
CA ALA A 109 -5.65 -9.48 -0.59
C ALA A 109 -5.81 -9.41 0.95
N LEU A 110 -7.05 -9.28 1.40
CA LEU A 110 -7.39 -9.11 2.82
C LEU A 110 -8.05 -10.38 3.37
N MET A 111 -7.72 -10.71 4.62
CA MET A 111 -8.52 -11.69 5.37
C MET A 111 -9.92 -11.12 5.70
N PRO A 112 -10.96 -11.96 5.79
CA PRO A 112 -12.33 -11.47 6.03
C PRO A 112 -12.49 -10.61 7.29
N PHE A 113 -11.70 -10.86 8.33
CA PHE A 113 -11.73 -10.11 9.60
C PHE A 113 -10.76 -8.91 9.63
N PHE A 114 -10.19 -8.50 8.50
CA PHE A 114 -9.17 -7.46 8.42
C PHE A 114 -9.60 -6.15 9.11
N TYR A 115 -10.73 -5.56 8.72
CA TYR A 115 -11.14 -4.26 9.26
C TYR A 115 -11.52 -4.33 10.74
N THR A 116 -12.10 -5.43 11.21
CA THR A 116 -12.41 -5.61 12.63
C THR A 116 -11.15 -5.79 13.46
N ALA A 117 -10.14 -6.49 12.95
CA ALA A 117 -8.83 -6.62 13.60
C ALA A 117 -8.10 -5.27 13.66
N VAL A 118 -8.09 -4.50 12.55
CA VAL A 118 -7.52 -3.14 12.52
C VAL A 118 -8.22 -2.24 13.54
N ALA A 119 -9.56 -2.29 13.63
CA ALA A 119 -10.30 -1.51 14.62
C ALA A 119 -9.93 -1.88 16.07
N ALA A 120 -9.72 -3.17 16.36
CA ALA A 120 -9.27 -3.63 17.67
C ALA A 120 -7.85 -3.13 17.99
N MET A 121 -6.92 -3.17 17.01
CA MET A 121 -5.57 -2.64 17.15
C MET A 121 -5.56 -1.13 17.45
N ILE A 122 -6.42 -0.37 16.78
CA ILE A 122 -6.62 1.06 17.05
C ILE A 122 -7.21 1.25 18.46
N GLY A 123 -8.18 0.43 18.84
CA GLY A 123 -8.84 0.48 20.15
C GLY A 123 -7.88 0.27 21.34
N ILE A 124 -6.76 -0.41 21.15
CA ILE A 124 -5.71 -0.58 22.18
C ILE A 124 -4.64 0.53 22.15
N GLY A 125 -4.85 1.60 21.37
CA GLY A 125 -4.02 2.82 21.42
C GLY A 125 -3.09 3.03 20.24
N HIS A 126 -3.20 2.24 19.16
CA HIS A 126 -2.43 2.51 17.95
C HIS A 126 -3.17 3.53 17.06
N ASP A 127 -2.43 4.43 16.44
CA ASP A 127 -2.94 5.45 15.53
C ASP A 127 -2.28 5.41 14.14
N ALA A 128 -1.26 4.55 13.97
CA ALA A 128 -0.71 4.16 12.67
C ALA A 128 -0.17 2.74 12.70
N LEU A 129 -0.43 1.98 11.63
CA LEU A 129 -0.03 0.59 11.49
C LEU A 129 0.64 0.34 10.14
N VAL A 130 1.67 -0.49 10.16
CA VAL A 130 2.14 -1.24 8.98
C VAL A 130 1.83 -2.70 9.23
N ILE A 131 1.20 -3.35 8.27
CA ILE A 131 0.91 -4.79 8.31
C ILE A 131 1.65 -5.44 7.14
N ASN A 132 2.61 -6.30 7.47
CA ASN A 132 3.33 -7.05 6.47
C ASN A 132 2.45 -8.19 5.96
N ARG A 133 2.56 -8.48 4.66
CA ARG A 133 1.80 -9.55 4.03
C ARG A 133 2.33 -10.93 4.41
N ARG A 134 1.50 -11.94 4.23
CA ARG A 134 1.94 -13.33 4.10
C ARG A 134 1.92 -13.72 2.62
N THR A 135 2.80 -14.63 2.21
CA THR A 135 2.84 -15.18 0.85
C THR A 135 2.18 -16.54 0.86
N ILE A 136 1.19 -16.74 0.01
CA ILE A 136 0.53 -18.03 -0.21
C ILE A 136 0.87 -18.58 -1.61
N SER A 137 0.41 -19.80 -1.93
CA SER A 137 0.66 -20.43 -3.23
C SER A 137 0.16 -19.57 -4.39
N GLN A 138 0.92 -19.59 -5.50
CA GLN A 138 0.57 -18.91 -6.76
C GLN A 138 -0.34 -19.78 -7.67
N GLU A 139 -0.69 -20.97 -7.24
CA GLU A 139 -1.53 -21.90 -8.03
C GLU A 139 -2.98 -21.43 -8.21
N TYR A 140 -3.44 -20.54 -7.34
CA TYR A 140 -4.79 -19.99 -7.40
C TYR A 140 -4.89 -18.91 -8.48
N THR A 141 -5.84 -19.09 -9.40
CA THR A 141 -5.99 -18.21 -10.57
C THR A 141 -7.35 -17.54 -10.67
N ARG A 142 -8.27 -17.84 -9.75
CA ARG A 142 -9.65 -17.37 -9.81
C ARG A 142 -10.17 -16.91 -8.45
N VAL A 143 -11.11 -15.99 -8.48
CA VAL A 143 -11.80 -15.48 -7.28
C VAL A 143 -12.56 -16.59 -6.54
N GLU A 144 -13.05 -17.59 -7.24
CA GLU A 144 -13.76 -18.74 -6.66
C GLU A 144 -12.87 -19.58 -5.73
N ASP A 145 -11.54 -19.50 -5.90
CA ASP A 145 -10.57 -20.23 -5.08
C ASP A 145 -10.34 -19.57 -3.70
N LEU A 146 -10.96 -18.42 -3.43
CA LEU A 146 -10.80 -17.68 -2.17
C LEU A 146 -10.97 -18.51 -0.89
N PRO A 147 -11.92 -19.46 -0.77
CA PRO A 147 -12.01 -20.30 0.42
C PRO A 147 -10.73 -21.12 0.68
N LEU A 148 -10.06 -21.57 -0.38
CA LEU A 148 -8.79 -22.29 -0.29
C LEU A 148 -7.62 -21.34 0.04
N MET A 149 -7.61 -20.14 -0.56
CA MET A 149 -6.63 -19.10 -0.23
C MET A 149 -6.69 -18.72 1.25
N PHE A 150 -7.89 -18.54 1.81
CA PHE A 150 -8.07 -18.23 3.24
C PHE A 150 -7.65 -19.38 4.16
N ALA A 151 -7.69 -20.62 3.69
CA ALA A 151 -7.26 -21.78 4.47
C ALA A 151 -5.73 -21.92 4.54
N GLN A 152 -4.98 -21.22 3.68
CA GLN A 152 -3.52 -21.23 3.73
C GLN A 152 -3.01 -20.20 4.74
N SER A 153 -2.17 -20.63 5.69
CA SER A 153 -1.46 -19.72 6.59
C SER A 153 -0.37 -18.92 5.86
N GLY A 154 0.19 -19.48 4.77
CA GLY A 154 1.28 -18.89 4.02
C GLY A 154 2.55 -18.68 4.85
N GLU A 155 3.54 -18.01 4.26
CA GLU A 155 4.81 -17.67 4.90
C GLU A 155 4.88 -16.17 5.20
N PRO A 156 5.43 -15.73 6.36
CA PRO A 156 5.68 -14.33 6.64
C PRO A 156 6.59 -13.71 5.59
N HIS A 157 6.28 -12.47 5.19
CA HIS A 157 7.07 -11.73 4.22
C HIS A 157 7.39 -10.33 4.74
N GLY A 158 8.64 -9.88 4.56
CA GLY A 158 9.09 -8.56 5.03
C GLY A 158 8.62 -7.36 4.19
N GLY A 159 7.75 -7.59 3.21
CA GLY A 159 7.14 -6.52 2.38
C GLY A 159 6.14 -5.70 3.19
N ARG A 160 6.31 -4.38 3.10
CA ARG A 160 5.40 -3.38 3.67
C ARG A 160 4.45 -2.95 2.59
N ASP A 161 3.25 -3.54 2.57
CA ASP A 161 2.30 -3.36 1.48
C ASP A 161 0.90 -2.94 1.96
N CYS A 162 0.73 -2.79 3.29
CA CYS A 162 -0.51 -2.33 3.92
C CYS A 162 -0.19 -1.29 5.00
N PHE A 163 -0.77 -0.09 4.84
CA PHE A 163 -0.50 1.08 5.66
C PHE A 163 -1.82 1.67 6.14
N ILE A 164 -1.94 1.86 7.45
CA ILE A 164 -3.11 2.45 8.09
C ILE A 164 -2.64 3.66 8.91
N TRP A 165 -3.37 4.77 8.86
CA TRP A 165 -3.05 5.94 9.65
C TRP A 165 -4.27 6.81 9.93
N ARG A 166 -4.20 7.53 11.04
CA ARG A 166 -5.18 8.56 11.38
C ARG A 166 -5.13 9.69 10.35
N ARG A 167 -6.29 10.06 9.76
CA ARG A 167 -6.39 11.05 8.68
C ARG A 167 -5.63 12.35 8.98
N GLU A 168 -5.68 12.84 10.23
CA GLU A 168 -5.02 14.09 10.64
C GLU A 168 -3.49 14.04 10.51
N ALA A 169 -2.89 12.86 10.35
CA ALA A 169 -1.45 12.73 10.10
C ALA A 169 -1.06 13.08 8.66
N THR A 170 -1.99 12.93 7.71
CA THR A 170 -1.74 13.08 6.26
C THR A 170 -1.03 14.38 5.86
N PRO A 171 -1.40 15.59 6.37
CA PRO A 171 -0.73 16.84 5.98
C PRO A 171 0.76 16.92 6.38
N ARG A 172 1.23 16.02 7.23
CA ARG A 172 2.63 15.97 7.68
C ARG A 172 3.51 15.07 6.81
N PHE A 173 2.92 14.31 5.90
CA PHE A 173 3.67 13.34 5.08
C PHE A 173 4.67 14.02 4.14
N ILE A 174 5.79 13.36 3.97
CA ILE A 174 6.88 13.72 3.05
C ILE A 174 7.15 12.51 2.18
N CYS A 175 6.54 12.45 1.00
CA CYS A 175 6.68 11.31 0.10
C CYS A 175 7.63 11.60 -1.08
N GLY A 176 8.00 12.86 -1.33
CA GLY A 176 8.76 13.24 -2.51
C GLY A 176 8.03 12.84 -3.80
N ASN A 177 8.79 12.44 -4.81
CA ASN A 177 8.24 11.90 -6.05
C ASN A 177 8.30 10.36 -6.09
N THR A 178 8.29 9.72 -4.92
CA THR A 178 8.34 8.24 -4.82
C THR A 178 7.13 7.63 -5.51
N VAL A 179 7.39 6.64 -6.38
CA VAL A 179 6.34 5.93 -7.13
C VAL A 179 6.06 4.56 -6.53
N ILE A 180 4.82 4.07 -6.72
CA ILE A 180 4.44 2.71 -6.34
C ILE A 180 5.01 1.67 -7.32
N GLY A 181 4.99 0.40 -6.96
CA GLY A 181 5.47 -0.71 -7.80
C GLY A 181 7.00 -0.80 -7.92
N GLN A 182 7.74 -0.04 -7.10
CA GLN A 182 9.21 -0.08 -7.02
C GLN A 182 9.69 -0.13 -5.56
N GLY A 183 10.90 -0.65 -5.36
CA GLY A 183 11.52 -0.69 -4.03
C GLY A 183 11.65 0.71 -3.39
N GLY A 184 11.62 0.76 -2.05
CA GLY A 184 11.75 2.02 -1.29
C GLY A 184 10.43 2.60 -0.81
N ILE A 185 9.32 2.40 -1.54
CA ILE A 185 8.01 2.96 -1.18
C ILE A 185 7.55 2.57 0.22
N GLY A 186 7.68 1.28 0.58
CA GLY A 186 7.30 0.79 1.92
C GLY A 186 8.08 1.49 3.04
N ARG A 187 9.34 1.89 2.80
CA ARG A 187 10.14 2.66 3.77
C ARG A 187 9.70 4.11 3.85
N VAL A 188 9.41 4.75 2.71
CA VAL A 188 8.89 6.12 2.71
C VAL A 188 7.60 6.24 3.52
N LEU A 189 6.65 5.32 3.32
CA LEU A 189 5.42 5.30 4.10
C LEU A 189 5.66 4.96 5.57
N GLN A 190 6.51 3.97 5.89
CA GLN A 190 6.88 3.66 7.27
C GLN A 190 7.45 4.88 8.01
N PHE A 191 8.34 5.65 7.37
CA PHE A 191 8.93 6.88 7.96
C PHE A 191 7.84 7.91 8.25
N ASN A 192 6.92 8.12 7.30
CA ASN A 192 5.82 9.07 7.47
C ASN A 192 4.89 8.67 8.62
N LEU A 193 4.53 7.40 8.73
CA LEU A 193 3.69 6.89 9.81
C LEU A 193 4.38 7.07 11.17
N ALA A 194 5.62 6.63 11.29
CA ALA A 194 6.39 6.74 12.54
C ALA A 194 6.65 8.19 12.96
N ALA A 195 6.86 9.12 12.00
CA ALA A 195 7.10 10.52 12.28
C ALA A 195 5.84 11.33 12.59
N SER A 196 4.68 10.86 12.10
CA SER A 196 3.44 11.64 12.13
C SER A 196 2.45 11.19 13.18
N THR A 197 2.74 10.11 13.91
CA THR A 197 1.84 9.52 14.91
C THR A 197 2.62 9.09 16.15
N ALA A 198 1.96 9.08 17.31
CA ALA A 198 2.58 8.65 18.56
C ALA A 198 2.46 7.14 18.80
N GLY A 199 1.40 6.53 18.26
CA GLY A 199 1.07 5.11 18.43
C GLY A 199 1.40 4.25 17.21
N PHE A 200 2.53 4.52 16.52
CA PHE A 200 2.97 3.71 15.37
C PHE A 200 3.35 2.29 15.77
N ARG A 201 2.87 1.30 14.99
CA ARG A 201 3.23 -0.10 15.16
C ARG A 201 3.38 -0.81 13.81
N GLU A 202 4.40 -1.66 13.67
CA GLU A 202 4.57 -2.61 12.56
C GLU A 202 4.22 -4.03 13.05
N TYR A 203 3.37 -4.71 12.29
CA TYR A 203 2.96 -6.11 12.50
C TYR A 203 3.57 -6.98 11.42
N GLU A 204 4.64 -7.70 11.76
CA GLU A 204 5.47 -8.42 10.79
C GLU A 204 4.93 -9.84 10.47
N ASP A 205 4.14 -10.44 11.35
CA ASP A 205 3.70 -11.83 11.22
C ASP A 205 2.23 -12.03 11.61
N HIS A 206 1.36 -11.11 11.17
CA HIS A 206 -0.08 -11.26 11.38
C HIS A 206 -0.75 -11.64 10.06
N HIS A 207 -1.53 -12.73 10.08
CA HIS A 207 -2.28 -13.19 8.91
C HIS A 207 -3.53 -12.32 8.70
N LEU A 208 -3.31 -11.04 8.32
CA LEU A 208 -4.36 -10.07 8.00
C LEU A 208 -4.41 -9.74 6.51
N THR A 209 -3.27 -9.87 5.83
CA THR A 209 -3.12 -9.65 4.40
C THR A 209 -2.28 -10.76 3.78
N PHE A 210 -2.53 -11.05 2.51
CA PHE A 210 -1.73 -12.05 1.78
C PHE A 210 -1.52 -11.64 0.32
N HIS A 211 -0.51 -12.24 -0.29
CA HIS A 211 -0.13 -12.08 -1.69
C HIS A 211 0.02 -13.45 -2.35
N LEU A 212 -0.36 -13.58 -3.61
CA LEU A 212 -0.20 -14.80 -4.41
C LEU A 212 1.22 -14.88 -4.96
N GLY A 213 2.02 -15.83 -4.47
CA GLY A 213 3.42 -15.99 -4.89
C GLY A 213 4.36 -14.90 -4.36
N ASP A 214 5.64 -14.97 -4.76
CA ASP A 214 6.70 -14.00 -4.39
C ASP A 214 7.66 -13.77 -5.57
N ASP A 215 7.16 -13.35 -6.70
CA ASP A 215 7.91 -13.23 -7.94
C ASP A 215 8.69 -11.92 -8.13
N ARG A 216 8.82 -11.10 -7.12
CA ARG A 216 9.72 -9.94 -7.01
C ARG A 216 10.08 -9.27 -8.35
N THR A 217 9.07 -9.02 -9.18
CA THR A 217 9.28 -8.49 -10.55
C THR A 217 10.07 -7.18 -10.55
N TRP A 218 10.01 -6.40 -9.46
CA TRP A 218 10.75 -5.16 -9.26
C TRP A 218 12.27 -5.35 -9.02
N GLU A 219 12.74 -6.58 -8.75
CA GLU A 219 14.18 -6.91 -8.63
C GLU A 219 14.83 -7.22 -9.98
N ARG A 220 14.07 -7.34 -11.07
CA ARG A 220 14.61 -7.64 -12.39
C ARG A 220 15.58 -6.54 -12.86
N SER A 221 16.67 -6.92 -13.49
CA SER A 221 17.73 -6.00 -13.99
C SER A 221 17.21 -4.97 -15.00
N ASP A 222 16.13 -5.31 -15.73
CA ASP A 222 15.51 -4.42 -16.71
C ASP A 222 14.67 -3.29 -16.06
N GLN A 223 14.67 -3.18 -14.73
CA GLN A 223 14.03 -2.12 -13.94
C GLN A 223 15.04 -1.36 -13.05
N ASP A 224 16.32 -1.48 -13.31
CA ASP A 224 17.38 -0.87 -12.49
C ASP A 224 17.27 0.65 -12.41
N ASP A 225 16.97 1.31 -13.54
CA ASP A 225 16.77 2.77 -13.59
C ASP A 225 15.53 3.24 -12.81
N LEU A 226 14.43 2.48 -12.86
CA LEU A 226 13.23 2.76 -12.07
C LEU A 226 13.51 2.63 -10.58
N ARG A 227 14.23 1.58 -10.20
CA ARG A 227 14.66 1.34 -8.82
C ARG A 227 15.62 2.42 -8.34
N ALA A 228 16.58 2.84 -9.18
CA ALA A 228 17.50 3.92 -8.87
C ALA A 228 16.79 5.26 -8.66
N PHE A 229 15.75 5.56 -9.45
CA PHE A 229 14.91 6.73 -9.25
C PHE A 229 14.26 6.73 -7.87
N ASN A 230 13.54 5.65 -7.51
CA ASN A 230 12.87 5.56 -6.21
C ASN A 230 13.86 5.60 -5.05
N TRP A 231 15.06 5.04 -5.23
CA TRP A 231 16.13 5.14 -4.24
C TRP A 231 16.60 6.59 -4.05
N ALA A 232 16.81 7.33 -5.13
CA ALA A 232 17.18 8.74 -5.08
C ALA A 232 16.10 9.59 -4.39
N GLU A 233 14.83 9.33 -4.66
CA GLU A 233 13.71 10.00 -3.98
C GLU A 233 13.68 9.66 -2.49
N LEU A 234 13.91 8.41 -2.09
CA LEU A 234 13.99 8.01 -0.68
C LEU A 234 15.11 8.77 0.05
N VAL A 235 16.27 8.95 -0.57
CA VAL A 235 17.37 9.75 0.00
C VAL A 235 16.94 11.21 0.22
N LYS A 236 16.22 11.81 -0.73
CA LYS A 236 15.65 13.16 -0.58
C LYS A 236 14.64 13.23 0.56
N VAL A 237 13.79 12.20 0.70
CA VAL A 237 12.82 12.10 1.81
C VAL A 237 13.54 12.04 3.16
N VAL A 238 14.61 11.24 3.30
CA VAL A 238 15.43 11.20 4.51
C VAL A 238 16.04 12.57 4.82
N ALA A 239 16.59 13.26 3.81
CA ALA A 239 17.14 14.60 3.97
C ALA A 239 16.06 15.61 4.43
N ALA A 240 14.85 15.52 3.87
CA ALA A 240 13.73 16.39 4.26
C ALA A 240 13.26 16.13 5.71
N PHE A 241 13.21 14.88 6.17
CA PHE A 241 12.93 14.56 7.58
C PHE A 241 13.99 15.16 8.50
N ARG A 242 15.29 15.01 8.16
CA ARG A 242 16.39 15.58 8.96
C ARG A 242 16.30 17.10 9.05
N ALA A 243 15.96 17.77 7.95
CA ALA A 243 15.78 19.22 7.92
C ALA A 243 14.56 19.69 8.76
N ARG A 244 13.55 18.82 8.94
CA ARG A 244 12.31 19.12 9.69
C ARG A 244 12.41 18.77 11.19
N GLY A 245 13.50 18.21 11.67
CA GLY A 245 13.69 17.89 13.09
C GLY A 245 14.28 16.52 13.37
N GLY A 246 14.64 15.76 12.36
CA GLY A 246 15.25 14.44 12.47
C GLY A 246 14.38 13.30 11.96
N MET A 247 15.00 12.11 11.86
CA MET A 247 14.29 10.87 11.55
C MET A 247 13.50 10.38 12.76
N PRO A 248 12.36 9.73 12.56
CA PRO A 248 11.61 9.16 13.68
C PRO A 248 12.43 8.08 14.41
N GLU A 249 12.36 8.12 15.74
CA GLU A 249 13.02 7.13 16.59
C GLU A 249 12.25 5.80 16.57
N HIS A 250 12.74 4.86 15.75
CA HIS A 250 12.18 3.52 15.64
C HIS A 250 13.27 2.51 15.28
N PRO A 251 13.41 1.38 15.98
CA PRO A 251 14.52 0.44 15.77
C PRO A 251 14.70 -0.02 14.33
N ALA A 252 13.61 -0.37 13.64
CA ALA A 252 13.65 -0.82 12.24
C ALA A 252 14.04 0.30 11.26
N ILE A 253 13.80 1.57 11.61
CA ILE A 253 14.22 2.73 10.81
C ILE A 253 15.71 2.98 11.04
N THR A 254 16.14 3.07 12.29
CA THR A 254 17.57 3.24 12.64
C THR A 254 18.44 2.18 11.98
N GLN A 255 18.09 0.90 12.15
CA GLN A 255 18.83 -0.21 11.54
C GLN A 255 18.87 -0.13 10.01
N PHE A 256 17.76 0.30 9.37
CA PHE A 256 17.74 0.47 7.92
C PHE A 256 18.68 1.57 7.47
N LEU A 257 18.66 2.74 8.13
CA LEU A 257 19.52 3.88 7.80
C LEU A 257 21.00 3.52 7.94
N GLU A 258 21.37 2.89 9.07
CA GLU A 258 22.74 2.41 9.31
C GLU A 258 23.23 1.44 8.24
N ARG A 259 22.42 0.43 7.89
CA ARG A 259 22.77 -0.55 6.83
C ARG A 259 22.96 0.07 5.45
N ARG A 260 22.40 1.24 5.22
CA ARG A 260 22.41 1.94 3.95
C ARG A 260 23.36 3.14 3.92
N GLY A 261 23.99 3.46 5.04
CA GLY A 261 24.88 4.63 5.15
C GLY A 261 24.13 5.96 4.98
N LEU A 262 22.87 6.00 5.38
CA LEU A 262 21.97 7.16 5.29
C LEU A 262 21.86 7.87 6.62
#